data_abd795d538ecc74a4219c5c6abc5c49e
#
_entry.id   abd795d538ecc74a4219c5c6abc5c49e
#
_cell.length_a   1.000
_cell.length_b   1.000
_cell.length_c   1.000
_cell.angle_alpha   90.00
_cell.angle_beta   90.00
_cell.angle_gamma   90.00
#
_symmetry.space_group_name_H-M   'P 1'
#
loop_
_entity.id
_entity.type
_entity.pdbx_description
1 polymer ?
#
loop_
_entity_poly.entity_id
_entity_poly.type
_entity_poly.pdbx_seq_one_letter_code
_entity_poly.pdbx_strand_id
1 'polypeptide(L)'
;GRPQMSMVHVNVGTANGMNGFLNAARGYVPMLFTAGRTPTNEHTLKGHRSLDIHWTQEMYDQAGMTREVAKWDYELRNGEQVADIVDRALSISMSEPRGPIYLSLPREVLSLKMDEFSFDSPNRIQPATPPYPDPNALDEVASLLANAERPVMITNWGGRNPGVMAPLIELAETYAIPVVEYRNRFVAMPPRHPMHAGYDPNPYVEDADVIIVFDTVVPWLPSQVTPP
;
A
#
# COMPACT_ATOMS: atom_id res chain seq x y z
N GLY A 1 -1.29 4.14 -8.58
CA GLY A 1 -2.44 5.00 -8.44
C GLY A 1 -2.16 6.15 -7.48
N ARG A 2 -3.08 7.09 -7.41
CA ARG A 2 -2.99 8.23 -6.47
C ARG A 2 -3.56 7.81 -5.11
N PRO A 3 -3.00 8.26 -3.98
CA PRO A 3 -3.58 7.99 -2.67
C PRO A 3 -4.98 8.62 -2.57
N GLN A 4 -5.86 7.95 -1.85
CA GLN A 4 -7.20 8.43 -1.59
C GLN A 4 -7.33 8.73 -0.10
N MET A 5 -8.19 9.69 0.25
CA MET A 5 -8.51 10.04 1.62
C MET A 5 -9.90 9.54 2.00
N SER A 6 -10.03 9.01 3.19
CA SER A 6 -11.31 8.71 3.83
C SER A 6 -11.31 9.27 5.25
N MET A 7 -12.41 9.91 5.62
CA MET A 7 -12.60 10.48 6.96
C MET A 7 -13.84 9.86 7.63
N VAL A 8 -13.67 9.46 8.88
CA VAL A 8 -14.73 8.84 9.67
C VAL A 8 -14.89 9.51 11.03
N HIS A 9 -15.99 9.19 11.72
CA HIS A 9 -16.31 9.79 13.00
C HIS A 9 -15.66 8.97 14.14
N VAL A 10 -14.69 9.56 14.80
CA VAL A 10 -13.98 9.09 16.01
C VAL A 10 -13.70 7.56 16.04
N ASN A 11 -13.73 6.96 17.22
CA ASN A 11 -13.41 5.55 17.46
C ASN A 11 -14.39 4.59 16.76
N VAL A 12 -15.70 4.83 16.84
CA VAL A 12 -16.72 3.96 16.22
C VAL A 12 -16.60 3.98 14.69
N GLY A 13 -16.37 5.17 14.11
CA GLY A 13 -16.11 5.29 12.68
C GLY A 13 -14.81 4.58 12.27
N THR A 14 -13.75 4.70 13.09
CA THR A 14 -12.50 3.97 12.89
C THR A 14 -12.74 2.47 12.89
N ALA A 15 -13.44 1.95 13.90
CA ALA A 15 -13.77 0.52 14.01
C ALA A 15 -14.58 0.03 12.80
N ASN A 16 -15.61 0.77 12.39
CA ASN A 16 -16.42 0.42 11.21
C ASN A 16 -15.62 0.44 9.90
N GLY A 17 -14.63 1.32 9.78
CA GLY A 17 -13.77 1.43 8.61
C GLY A 17 -12.65 0.38 8.55
N MET A 18 -12.40 -0.37 9.62
CA MET A 18 -11.25 -1.28 9.73
C MET A 18 -11.21 -2.36 8.66
N ASN A 19 -12.34 -2.91 8.22
CA ASN A 19 -12.35 -3.92 7.16
C ASN A 19 -11.79 -3.35 5.84
N GLY A 20 -12.19 -2.13 5.47
CA GLY A 20 -11.64 -1.43 4.31
C GLY A 20 -10.16 -1.09 4.48
N PHE A 21 -9.77 -0.68 5.69
CA PHE A 21 -8.39 -0.36 6.03
C PHE A 21 -7.46 -1.59 5.95
N LEU A 22 -7.91 -2.73 6.49
CA LEU A 22 -7.22 -4.02 6.37
C LEU A 22 -7.04 -4.43 4.90
N ASN A 23 -8.10 -4.31 4.10
CA ASN A 23 -8.04 -4.62 2.67
C ASN A 23 -7.06 -3.71 1.93
N ALA A 24 -7.02 -2.40 2.27
CA ALA A 24 -6.06 -1.47 1.70
C ALA A 24 -4.62 -1.87 2.07
N ALA A 25 -4.37 -2.25 3.33
CA ALA A 25 -3.05 -2.70 3.78
C ALA A 25 -2.60 -3.97 3.05
N ARG A 26 -3.44 -4.99 2.98
CA ARG A 26 -3.13 -6.26 2.30
C ARG A 26 -3.07 -6.14 0.78
N GLY A 27 -3.68 -5.08 0.22
CA GLY A 27 -3.63 -4.78 -1.20
C GLY A 27 -2.53 -3.80 -1.60
N TYR A 28 -1.69 -3.33 -0.66
CA TYR A 28 -0.69 -2.29 -0.89
C TYR A 28 -1.28 -1.02 -1.50
N VAL A 29 -2.52 -0.67 -1.07
CA VAL A 29 -3.23 0.51 -1.56
C VAL A 29 -2.88 1.71 -0.68
N PRO A 30 -2.29 2.77 -1.25
CA PRO A 30 -1.98 3.98 -0.50
C PRO A 30 -3.29 4.69 -0.11
N MET A 31 -3.47 4.94 1.18
CA MET A 31 -4.68 5.55 1.71
C MET A 31 -4.34 6.43 2.92
N LEU A 32 -4.92 7.62 2.95
CA LEU A 32 -4.96 8.49 4.12
C LEU A 32 -6.31 8.29 4.82
N PHE A 33 -6.31 7.49 5.87
CA PHE A 33 -7.48 7.24 6.69
C PHE A 33 -7.44 8.16 7.91
N THR A 34 -8.46 8.98 8.09
CA THR A 34 -8.51 9.97 9.16
C THR A 34 -9.76 9.80 10.00
N ALA A 35 -9.65 10.08 11.28
CA ALA A 35 -10.80 10.14 12.17
C ALA A 35 -10.67 11.30 13.16
N GLY A 36 -11.79 11.89 13.55
CA GLY A 36 -11.81 12.76 14.71
C GLY A 36 -11.38 12.00 15.97
N ARG A 37 -10.96 12.75 16.98
CA ARG A 37 -10.79 12.22 18.33
C ARG A 37 -11.65 13.02 19.30
N THR A 38 -12.30 12.35 20.24
CA THR A 38 -13.03 13.01 21.32
C THR A 38 -12.10 13.90 22.13
N PRO A 39 -12.59 15.06 22.61
CA PRO A 39 -11.78 15.93 23.44
C PRO A 39 -11.38 15.27 24.75
N THR A 40 -10.19 15.58 25.21
CA THR A 40 -9.64 15.11 26.49
C THR A 40 -9.79 16.15 27.62
N ASN A 41 -9.94 17.43 27.25
CA ASN A 41 -10.09 18.51 28.21
C ASN A 41 -11.53 18.63 28.70
N GLU A 42 -11.71 18.73 30.02
CA GLU A 42 -13.01 18.88 30.66
C GLU A 42 -13.60 20.29 30.50
N HIS A 43 -12.71 21.31 30.49
CA HIS A 43 -13.06 22.73 30.41
C HIS A 43 -11.82 23.54 30.04
N THR A 44 -11.94 24.82 29.85
CA THR A 44 -10.90 25.81 29.60
C THR A 44 -10.47 25.99 28.14
N LEU A 45 -10.19 24.91 27.42
CA LEU A 45 -9.82 25.03 25.99
C LEU A 45 -11.08 25.04 25.10
N LYS A 46 -11.02 25.81 24.03
CA LYS A 46 -12.02 25.72 22.98
C LYS A 46 -12.04 24.31 22.43
N GLY A 47 -13.21 23.73 22.22
CA GLY A 47 -13.33 22.36 21.78
C GLY A 47 -13.32 21.30 22.89
N HIS A 48 -13.25 21.74 24.18
CA HIS A 48 -13.36 20.84 25.34
C HIS A 48 -14.62 19.96 25.33
N ARG A 49 -14.73 19.03 26.27
CA ARG A 49 -15.92 18.22 26.48
C ARG A 49 -17.14 19.08 26.76
N SER A 50 -18.22 18.88 26.04
CA SER A 50 -19.45 19.68 26.16
C SER A 50 -20.74 18.89 25.93
N LEU A 51 -20.61 17.59 25.61
CA LEU A 51 -21.69 16.65 25.40
C LEU A 51 -21.32 15.32 26.04
N ASP A 52 -22.27 14.59 26.57
CA ASP A 52 -22.11 13.27 27.19
C ASP A 52 -21.38 12.26 26.30
N ILE A 53 -21.62 12.31 25.00
CA ILE A 53 -20.96 11.47 23.99
C ILE A 53 -19.43 11.62 24.02
N HIS A 54 -18.90 12.74 24.47
CA HIS A 54 -17.44 12.96 24.51
C HIS A 54 -16.74 12.10 25.57
N TRP A 55 -17.45 11.66 26.61
CA TRP A 55 -16.92 10.68 27.57
C TRP A 55 -17.15 9.25 27.11
N THR A 56 -18.30 8.98 26.52
CA THR A 56 -18.66 7.60 26.11
C THR A 56 -17.93 7.11 24.87
N GLN A 57 -17.43 8.01 24.02
CA GLN A 57 -16.62 7.69 22.84
C GLN A 57 -15.12 7.86 23.08
N GLU A 58 -14.69 8.09 24.30
CA GLU A 58 -13.25 8.16 24.57
C GLU A 58 -12.60 6.78 24.46
N MET A 59 -11.40 6.76 23.92
CA MET A 59 -10.52 5.60 23.93
C MET A 59 -9.13 6.03 24.42
N TYR A 60 -8.52 5.18 25.23
CA TYR A 60 -7.14 5.39 25.66
C TYR A 60 -6.19 5.51 24.46
N ASP A 61 -6.33 4.60 23.49
CA ASP A 61 -5.51 4.55 22.28
C ASP A 61 -6.37 4.23 21.05
N GLN A 62 -6.93 5.27 20.43
CA GLN A 62 -7.76 5.09 19.25
C GLN A 62 -6.95 4.57 18.05
N ALA A 63 -5.72 5.02 17.88
CA ALA A 63 -4.84 4.59 16.79
C ALA A 63 -4.38 3.14 16.95
N GLY A 64 -4.38 2.61 18.17
CA GLY A 64 -4.05 1.22 18.47
C GLY A 64 -4.86 0.21 17.67
N MET A 65 -6.10 0.54 17.30
CA MET A 65 -6.92 -0.30 16.42
C MET A 65 -6.30 -0.52 15.03
N THR A 66 -5.47 0.40 14.55
CA THR A 66 -4.94 0.41 13.18
C THR A 66 -3.49 -0.06 13.09
N ARG A 67 -2.72 -0.06 14.20
CA ARG A 67 -1.26 -0.22 14.20
C ARG A 67 -0.75 -1.53 13.63
N GLU A 68 -1.51 -2.61 13.74
CA GLU A 68 -1.11 -3.91 13.17
C GLU A 68 -0.93 -3.87 11.64
N VAL A 69 -1.56 -2.91 10.97
CA VAL A 69 -1.59 -2.86 9.50
C VAL A 69 -1.33 -1.47 8.92
N ALA A 70 -1.29 -0.43 9.76
CA ALA A 70 -0.93 0.91 9.32
C ALA A 70 0.58 1.01 9.08
N LYS A 71 0.99 1.65 8.00
CA LYS A 71 2.40 1.99 7.79
C LYS A 71 2.89 3.04 8.78
N TRP A 72 2.00 3.91 9.20
CA TRP A 72 2.24 4.96 10.18
C TRP A 72 0.93 5.46 10.73
N ASP A 73 0.93 5.83 11.99
CA ASP A 73 -0.16 6.57 12.63
C ASP A 73 0.36 7.84 13.30
N TYR A 74 -0.48 8.84 13.37
CA TYR A 74 -0.16 10.08 14.06
C TYR A 74 -1.42 10.75 14.60
N GLU A 75 -1.30 11.37 15.76
CA GLU A 75 -2.31 12.27 16.30
C GLU A 75 -1.87 13.71 16.10
N LEU A 76 -2.68 14.52 15.42
CA LEU A 76 -2.39 15.93 15.17
C LEU A 76 -2.37 16.68 16.50
N ARG A 77 -1.23 17.28 16.83
CA ARG A 77 -1.02 18.01 18.11
C ARG A 77 -1.05 19.51 17.97
N ASN A 78 -0.80 20.01 16.77
CA ASN A 78 -0.78 21.43 16.44
C ASN A 78 -1.29 21.65 15.02
N GLY A 79 -2.25 22.57 14.84
CA GLY A 79 -2.82 22.92 13.54
C GLY A 79 -1.80 23.50 12.56
N GLU A 80 -0.80 24.21 13.03
CA GLU A 80 0.25 24.80 12.19
C GLU A 80 1.09 23.74 11.46
N GLN A 81 1.16 22.53 12.02
CA GLN A 81 1.94 21.42 11.45
C GLN A 81 1.14 20.55 10.48
N VAL A 82 -0.12 20.87 10.20
CA VAL A 82 -1.00 19.99 9.42
C VAL A 82 -0.43 19.71 8.02
N ALA A 83 0.15 20.70 7.37
CA ALA A 83 0.73 20.55 6.04
C ALA A 83 1.90 19.56 6.05
N ASP A 84 2.84 19.70 6.97
CA ASP A 84 4.01 18.82 7.12
C ASP A 84 3.61 17.39 7.47
N ILE A 85 2.61 17.24 8.34
CA ILE A 85 2.10 15.92 8.75
C ILE A 85 1.41 15.21 7.59
N VAL A 86 0.61 15.93 6.80
CA VAL A 86 -0.06 15.35 5.62
C VAL A 86 0.95 14.99 4.54
N ASP A 87 1.94 15.83 4.28
CA ASP A 87 3.00 15.53 3.30
C ASP A 87 3.81 14.31 3.71
N ARG A 88 4.20 14.21 4.98
CA ARG A 88 4.85 13.01 5.53
C ARG A 88 3.99 11.77 5.39
N ALA A 89 2.71 11.88 5.76
CA ALA A 89 1.75 10.79 5.66
C ALA A 89 1.62 10.27 4.23
N LEU A 90 1.50 11.18 3.25
CA LEU A 90 1.41 10.83 1.84
C LEU A 90 2.72 10.21 1.32
N SER A 91 3.87 10.76 1.70
CA SER A 91 5.18 10.21 1.36
C SER A 91 5.33 8.76 1.87
N ILE A 92 5.03 8.51 3.14
CA ILE A 92 5.09 7.18 3.74
C ILE A 92 4.11 6.21 3.05
N SER A 93 2.87 6.67 2.83
CA SER A 93 1.83 5.86 2.18
C SER A 93 2.21 5.43 0.77
N MET A 94 2.90 6.29 0.03
CA MET A 94 3.32 6.07 -1.36
C MET A 94 4.67 5.39 -1.50
N SER A 95 5.50 5.34 -0.45
CA SER A 95 6.77 4.59 -0.45
C SER A 95 6.52 3.09 -0.47
N GLU A 96 7.33 2.34 -1.23
CA GLU A 96 7.16 0.89 -1.33
C GLU A 96 7.64 0.16 -0.04
N PRO A 97 6.96 -0.89 0.36
CA PRO A 97 5.64 -1.34 -0.10
C PRO A 97 4.56 -0.31 0.30
N ARG A 98 3.71 0.09 -0.67
CA ARG A 98 2.64 1.07 -0.43
C ARG A 98 1.63 0.57 0.61
N GLY A 99 0.91 1.50 1.23
CA GLY A 99 -0.11 1.08 2.18
C GLY A 99 -0.77 2.25 2.90
N PRO A 100 -1.78 1.95 3.72
CA PRO A 100 -2.55 2.97 4.40
C PRO A 100 -1.80 3.54 5.61
N ILE A 101 -2.11 4.80 5.91
CA ILE A 101 -1.72 5.49 7.14
C ILE A 101 -2.97 5.97 7.88
N TYR A 102 -2.84 6.22 9.18
CA TYR A 102 -3.93 6.69 10.01
C TYR A 102 -3.59 8.02 10.70
N LEU A 103 -4.49 9.00 10.62
CA LEU A 103 -4.37 10.25 11.36
C LEU A 103 -5.58 10.45 12.26
N SER A 104 -5.36 10.68 13.55
CA SER A 104 -6.38 11.16 14.47
C SER A 104 -6.32 12.68 14.62
N LEU A 105 -7.49 13.29 14.64
CA LEU A 105 -7.68 14.74 14.61
C LEU A 105 -8.45 15.16 15.87
N PRO A 106 -7.75 15.53 16.97
CA PRO A 106 -8.40 15.93 18.21
C PRO A 106 -9.24 17.21 18.03
N ARG A 107 -10.42 17.21 18.61
CA ARG A 107 -11.37 18.31 18.50
C ARG A 107 -10.79 19.64 19.02
N GLU A 108 -10.02 19.59 20.09
CA GLU A 108 -9.35 20.78 20.65
C GLU A 108 -8.42 21.42 19.63
N VAL A 109 -7.58 20.61 18.97
CA VAL A 109 -6.64 21.09 17.96
C VAL A 109 -7.39 21.70 16.78
N LEU A 110 -8.47 21.06 16.31
CA LEU A 110 -9.30 21.56 15.23
C LEU A 110 -10.08 22.85 15.59
N SER A 111 -10.24 23.12 16.87
CA SER A 111 -10.97 24.30 17.39
C SER A 111 -10.07 25.50 17.68
N LEU A 112 -8.76 25.33 17.65
CA LEU A 112 -7.83 26.43 17.87
C LEU A 112 -7.93 27.44 16.73
N LYS A 113 -7.86 28.71 17.07
CA LYS A 113 -7.72 29.77 16.08
C LYS A 113 -6.26 29.85 15.66
N MET A 114 -6.05 29.96 14.37
CA MET A 114 -4.77 30.36 13.79
C MET A 114 -4.91 31.79 13.30
N ASP A 115 -3.98 32.66 13.67
CA ASP A 115 -4.03 34.08 13.29
C ASP A 115 -3.71 34.26 11.81
N GLU A 116 -2.79 33.46 11.28
CA GLU A 116 -2.47 33.39 9.86
C GLU A 116 -2.33 31.93 9.43
N PHE A 117 -2.96 31.55 8.35
CA PHE A 117 -2.74 30.28 7.69
C PHE A 117 -2.30 30.55 6.25
N SER A 118 -1.01 30.37 6.00
CA SER A 118 -0.49 30.33 4.65
C SER A 118 -0.31 28.87 4.22
N PHE A 119 -0.97 28.48 3.16
CA PHE A 119 -0.72 27.23 2.47
C PHE A 119 0.10 27.54 1.23
N ASP A 120 1.38 27.73 1.42
CA ASP A 120 2.31 27.63 0.30
C ASP A 120 2.40 26.14 -0.05
N SER A 121 2.17 25.83 -1.34
CA SER A 121 2.32 24.44 -1.79
C SER A 121 3.72 23.97 -1.38
N PRO A 122 3.86 23.18 -0.32
CA PRO A 122 5.19 22.87 0.21
C PRO A 122 5.98 22.07 -0.81
N ASN A 123 7.28 22.09 -0.68
CA ASN A 123 8.14 21.11 -1.35
C ASN A 123 7.73 19.74 -0.84
N ARG A 124 6.82 19.10 -1.54
CA ARG A 124 6.28 17.80 -1.14
C ARG A 124 7.40 16.84 -0.87
N ILE A 125 7.35 16.22 0.30
CA ILE A 125 8.25 15.14 0.64
C ILE A 125 7.97 14.02 -0.37
N GLN A 126 8.96 13.72 -1.22
CA GLN A 126 8.79 12.67 -2.21
C GLN A 126 8.78 11.29 -1.52
N PRO A 127 8.03 10.32 -2.04
CA PRO A 127 8.14 8.95 -1.62
C PRO A 127 9.58 8.43 -1.77
N ALA A 128 9.98 7.48 -0.93
CA ALA A 128 11.27 6.84 -1.07
C ALA A 128 11.40 6.19 -2.46
N THR A 129 12.53 6.42 -3.11
CA THR A 129 12.85 5.76 -4.38
C THR A 129 13.10 4.28 -4.11
N PRO A 130 12.50 3.35 -4.87
CA PRO A 130 12.82 1.93 -4.75
C PRO A 130 14.33 1.68 -4.97
N PRO A 131 14.94 0.74 -4.26
CA PRO A 131 16.32 0.37 -4.49
C PRO A 131 16.50 -0.20 -5.90
N TYR A 132 17.65 0.05 -6.50
CA TYR A 132 18.05 -0.64 -7.72
C TYR A 132 18.47 -2.08 -7.39
N PRO A 133 18.22 -3.03 -8.30
CA PRO A 133 18.72 -4.40 -8.13
C PRO A 133 20.24 -4.43 -8.20
N ASP A 134 20.83 -5.42 -7.53
CA ASP A 134 22.27 -5.70 -7.66
C ASP A 134 22.61 -6.09 -9.11
N PRO A 135 23.54 -5.41 -9.78
CA PRO A 135 23.93 -5.74 -11.14
C PRO A 135 24.38 -7.20 -11.32
N ASN A 136 25.13 -7.76 -10.34
CA ASN A 136 25.57 -9.15 -10.41
C ASN A 136 24.40 -10.14 -10.35
N ALA A 137 23.39 -9.84 -9.52
CA ALA A 137 22.18 -10.65 -9.47
C ALA A 137 21.37 -10.57 -10.77
N LEU A 138 21.36 -9.41 -11.43
CA LEU A 138 20.73 -9.26 -12.76
C LEU A 138 21.45 -10.10 -13.83
N ASP A 139 22.77 -10.09 -13.84
CA ASP A 139 23.58 -10.90 -14.76
C ASP A 139 23.35 -12.40 -14.55
N GLU A 140 23.21 -12.83 -13.28
CA GLU A 140 22.87 -14.21 -12.94
C GLU A 140 21.47 -14.58 -13.47
N VAL A 141 20.46 -13.76 -13.19
CA VAL A 141 19.09 -13.98 -13.70
C VAL A 141 19.08 -14.01 -15.24
N ALA A 142 19.78 -13.10 -15.91
CA ALA A 142 19.87 -13.09 -17.36
C ALA A 142 20.52 -14.37 -17.89
N SER A 143 21.58 -14.86 -17.23
CA SER A 143 22.26 -16.11 -17.59
C SER A 143 21.36 -17.32 -17.40
N LEU A 144 20.62 -17.40 -16.30
CA LEU A 144 19.64 -18.46 -16.06
C LEU A 144 18.58 -18.50 -17.14
N LEU A 145 17.99 -17.33 -17.46
CA LEU A 145 16.98 -17.22 -18.51
C LEU A 145 17.49 -17.59 -19.90
N ALA A 146 18.69 -17.16 -20.26
CA ALA A 146 19.29 -17.43 -21.56
C ALA A 146 19.54 -18.95 -21.80
N ASN A 147 19.68 -19.72 -20.74
CA ASN A 147 19.91 -21.17 -20.79
C ASN A 147 18.69 -22.02 -20.44
N ALA A 148 17.57 -21.39 -20.08
CA ALA A 148 16.35 -22.09 -19.69
C ALA A 148 15.68 -22.71 -20.91
N GLU A 149 15.19 -23.94 -20.73
CA GLU A 149 14.39 -24.65 -21.75
C GLU A 149 12.89 -24.51 -21.51
N ARG A 150 12.50 -24.37 -20.24
CA ARG A 150 11.10 -24.22 -19.81
C ARG A 150 10.94 -23.15 -18.74
N PRO A 151 11.26 -21.88 -19.05
CA PRO A 151 11.10 -20.77 -18.11
C PRO A 151 9.62 -20.42 -17.91
N VAL A 152 9.28 -19.92 -16.72
CA VAL A 152 7.95 -19.34 -16.43
C VAL A 152 8.10 -18.08 -15.57
N MET A 153 7.23 -17.09 -15.81
CA MET A 153 7.10 -15.91 -14.96
C MET A 153 5.79 -15.94 -14.20
N ILE A 154 5.83 -15.63 -12.90
CA ILE A 154 4.64 -15.60 -12.04
C ILE A 154 4.59 -14.24 -11.35
N THR A 155 3.46 -13.55 -11.48
CA THR A 155 3.23 -12.25 -10.83
C THR A 155 1.80 -12.13 -10.29
N ASN A 156 1.62 -11.23 -9.32
CA ASN A 156 0.33 -10.88 -8.74
C ASN A 156 0.04 -9.37 -8.89
N TRP A 157 1.05 -8.53 -8.66
CA TRP A 157 0.93 -7.07 -8.70
C TRP A 157 1.80 -6.40 -9.78
N GLY A 158 2.42 -7.14 -10.67
CA GLY A 158 3.35 -6.59 -11.67
C GLY A 158 2.78 -5.42 -12.48
N GLY A 159 1.49 -5.46 -12.78
CA GLY A 159 0.80 -4.38 -13.50
C GLY A 159 0.50 -3.11 -12.69
N ARG A 160 0.84 -3.04 -11.39
CA ARG A 160 0.62 -1.80 -10.59
C ARG A 160 1.45 -0.62 -11.08
N ASN A 161 2.56 -0.87 -11.73
CA ASN A 161 3.32 0.12 -12.50
C ASN A 161 3.05 -0.10 -14.00
N PRO A 162 2.30 0.78 -14.66
CA PRO A 162 1.98 0.63 -16.10
C PRO A 162 3.22 0.55 -16.99
N GLY A 163 4.36 1.09 -16.55
CA GLY A 163 5.62 1.05 -17.30
C GLY A 163 6.24 -0.35 -17.39
N VAL A 164 5.76 -1.32 -16.60
CA VAL A 164 6.26 -2.72 -16.61
C VAL A 164 5.71 -3.52 -17.79
N MET A 165 4.52 -3.18 -18.30
CA MET A 165 3.83 -4.01 -19.30
C MET A 165 4.62 -4.17 -20.60
N ALA A 166 5.14 -3.11 -21.18
CA ALA A 166 5.86 -3.17 -22.45
C ALA A 166 7.16 -3.99 -22.34
N PRO A 167 8.07 -3.73 -21.38
CA PRO A 167 9.28 -4.55 -21.24
C PRO A 167 8.98 -5.99 -20.81
N LEU A 168 7.92 -6.25 -20.09
CA LEU A 168 7.49 -7.63 -19.76
C LEU A 168 7.07 -8.39 -21.02
N ILE A 169 6.30 -7.76 -21.89
CA ILE A 169 5.89 -8.36 -23.17
C ILE A 169 7.11 -8.64 -24.03
N GLU A 170 8.00 -7.66 -24.20
CA GLU A 170 9.24 -7.81 -24.97
C GLU A 170 10.11 -8.98 -24.48
N LEU A 171 10.28 -9.08 -23.15
CA LEU A 171 11.03 -10.18 -22.54
C LEU A 171 10.34 -11.53 -22.78
N ALA A 172 9.02 -11.60 -22.56
CA ALA A 172 8.25 -12.81 -22.73
C ALA A 172 8.25 -13.31 -24.20
N GLU A 173 8.14 -12.40 -25.17
CA GLU A 173 8.20 -12.74 -26.60
C GLU A 173 9.60 -13.17 -27.03
N THR A 174 10.64 -12.45 -26.56
CA THR A 174 12.02 -12.71 -26.96
C THR A 174 12.50 -14.10 -26.55
N TYR A 175 12.10 -14.54 -25.36
CA TYR A 175 12.54 -15.82 -24.79
C TYR A 175 11.42 -16.88 -24.71
N ALA A 176 10.27 -16.61 -25.31
CA ALA A 176 9.08 -17.48 -25.30
C ALA A 176 8.66 -17.88 -23.85
N ILE A 177 8.64 -16.92 -22.93
CA ILE A 177 8.37 -17.17 -21.51
C ILE A 177 6.88 -17.00 -21.22
N PRO A 178 6.15 -18.04 -20.82
CA PRO A 178 4.76 -17.90 -20.35
C PRO A 178 4.69 -17.06 -19.09
N VAL A 179 3.70 -16.15 -19.03
CA VAL A 179 3.46 -15.27 -17.88
C VAL A 179 2.15 -15.65 -17.22
N VAL A 180 2.20 -16.09 -15.98
CA VAL A 180 1.03 -16.43 -15.16
C VAL A 180 0.72 -15.30 -14.21
N GLU A 181 -0.50 -14.78 -14.27
CA GLU A 181 -0.99 -13.72 -13.34
C GLU A 181 -1.76 -14.37 -12.18
N TYR A 182 -1.06 -15.05 -11.28
CA TYR A 182 -1.69 -15.76 -10.16
C TYR A 182 -2.38 -14.83 -9.18
N ARG A 183 -3.72 -14.97 -9.03
CA ARG A 183 -4.55 -14.12 -8.15
C ARG A 183 -4.29 -12.61 -8.36
N ASN A 184 -4.18 -12.23 -9.62
CA ASN A 184 -3.79 -10.88 -10.01
C ASN A 184 -4.72 -9.79 -9.46
N ARG A 185 -4.13 -8.65 -9.11
CA ARG A 185 -4.85 -7.42 -8.72
C ARG A 185 -4.69 -6.31 -9.75
N PHE A 186 -3.67 -6.42 -10.57
CA PHE A 186 -3.38 -5.49 -11.66
C PHE A 186 -3.01 -6.30 -12.89
N VAL A 187 -3.39 -5.83 -14.06
CA VAL A 187 -3.06 -6.47 -15.33
C VAL A 187 -1.60 -6.16 -15.68
N ALA A 188 -0.74 -7.15 -15.63
CA ALA A 188 0.67 -7.03 -16.01
C ALA A 188 0.86 -7.32 -17.51
N MET A 189 0.03 -8.19 -18.10
CA MET A 189 0.05 -8.54 -19.50
C MET A 189 -1.38 -8.59 -20.06
N PRO A 190 -1.63 -8.18 -21.32
CA PRO A 190 -2.96 -8.28 -21.91
C PRO A 190 -3.45 -9.73 -21.91
N PRO A 191 -4.67 -10.04 -21.42
CA PRO A 191 -5.16 -11.43 -21.30
C PRO A 191 -5.30 -12.20 -22.62
N ARG A 192 -5.26 -11.50 -23.74
CA ARG A 192 -5.29 -12.12 -25.10
C ARG A 192 -3.91 -12.28 -25.71
N HIS A 193 -2.87 -11.91 -25.00
CA HIS A 193 -1.51 -12.02 -25.49
C HIS A 193 -1.08 -13.50 -25.56
N PRO A 194 -0.39 -13.97 -26.61
CA PRO A 194 0.04 -15.37 -26.75
C PRO A 194 0.85 -15.90 -25.56
N MET A 195 1.66 -15.03 -24.93
CA MET A 195 2.47 -15.39 -23.77
C MET A 195 1.71 -15.30 -22.45
N HIS A 196 0.45 -14.82 -22.43
CA HIS A 196 -0.38 -14.85 -21.22
C HIS A 196 -0.84 -16.29 -20.93
N ALA A 197 -0.25 -16.90 -19.92
CA ALA A 197 -0.44 -18.31 -19.57
C ALA A 197 -1.58 -18.55 -18.55
N GLY A 198 -2.48 -17.57 -18.40
CA GLY A 198 -3.63 -17.69 -17.51
C GLY A 198 -3.33 -17.33 -16.06
N TYR A 199 -4.08 -17.98 -15.14
CA TYR A 199 -4.13 -17.60 -13.72
C TYR A 199 -3.77 -18.74 -12.77
N ASP A 200 -3.51 -19.94 -13.29
CA ASP A 200 -3.07 -21.10 -12.51
C ASP A 200 -1.59 -21.40 -12.79
N PRO A 201 -0.71 -21.26 -11.79
CA PRO A 201 0.71 -21.53 -11.96
C PRO A 201 1.06 -23.02 -11.94
N ASN A 202 0.21 -23.88 -11.37
CA ASN A 202 0.54 -25.26 -11.08
C ASN A 202 1.08 -26.04 -12.28
N PRO A 203 0.43 -26.01 -13.48
CA PRO A 203 0.92 -26.76 -14.64
C PRO A 203 2.30 -26.31 -15.14
N TYR A 204 2.67 -25.07 -14.88
CA TYR A 204 3.95 -24.52 -15.30
C TYR A 204 5.05 -24.75 -14.26
N VAL A 205 4.72 -24.66 -12.97
CA VAL A 205 5.66 -24.87 -11.87
C VAL A 205 6.19 -26.30 -11.85
N GLU A 206 5.36 -27.27 -12.24
CA GLU A 206 5.68 -28.69 -12.24
C GLU A 206 6.80 -29.06 -13.23
N ASP A 207 6.85 -28.35 -14.38
CA ASP A 207 7.77 -28.65 -15.47
C ASP A 207 8.88 -27.58 -15.66
N ALA A 208 8.82 -26.46 -14.95
CA ALA A 208 9.74 -25.35 -15.16
C ALA A 208 11.15 -25.68 -14.66
N ASP A 209 12.15 -25.35 -15.47
CA ASP A 209 13.57 -25.36 -15.07
C ASP A 209 14.01 -24.00 -14.49
N VAL A 210 13.32 -22.92 -14.86
CA VAL A 210 13.52 -21.59 -14.28
C VAL A 210 12.17 -20.92 -13.98
N ILE A 211 11.98 -20.52 -12.74
CA ILE A 211 10.78 -19.79 -12.30
C ILE A 211 11.18 -18.39 -11.85
N ILE A 212 10.70 -17.37 -12.54
CA ILE A 212 10.86 -15.97 -12.14
C ILE A 212 9.61 -15.51 -11.41
N VAL A 213 9.82 -15.10 -10.17
CA VAL A 213 8.74 -14.58 -9.31
C VAL A 213 8.98 -13.10 -9.09
N PHE A 214 8.02 -12.26 -9.46
CA PHE A 214 8.12 -10.82 -9.21
C PHE A 214 6.78 -10.24 -8.77
N ASP A 215 6.83 -9.25 -7.89
CA ASP A 215 5.64 -8.58 -7.35
C ASP A 215 4.55 -9.56 -6.88
N THR A 216 4.92 -10.58 -6.10
CA THR A 216 3.98 -11.52 -5.48
C THR A 216 4.47 -11.97 -4.11
N VAL A 217 3.54 -12.32 -3.21
CA VAL A 217 3.85 -12.83 -1.87
C VAL A 217 3.86 -14.36 -1.86
N VAL A 218 2.88 -14.95 -2.53
CA VAL A 218 2.73 -16.42 -2.62
C VAL A 218 2.53 -16.78 -4.08
N PRO A 219 3.58 -17.22 -4.78
CA PRO A 219 3.50 -17.52 -6.21
C PRO A 219 2.74 -18.82 -6.54
N TRP A 220 2.75 -19.78 -5.64
CA TRP A 220 1.96 -21.02 -5.69
C TRP A 220 1.77 -21.57 -4.27
N LEU A 221 0.94 -22.60 -4.14
CA LEU A 221 0.77 -23.30 -2.86
C LEU A 221 1.62 -24.57 -2.82
N PRO A 222 2.63 -24.69 -1.93
CA PRO A 222 3.49 -25.86 -1.84
C PRO A 222 2.76 -27.18 -1.56
N SER A 223 1.55 -27.11 -1.01
CA SER A 223 0.68 -28.28 -0.81
C SER A 223 0.01 -28.78 -2.10
N GLN A 224 0.06 -28.02 -3.19
CA GLN A 224 -0.55 -28.35 -4.48
C GLN A 224 0.48 -28.70 -5.54
N VAL A 225 1.60 -27.98 -5.54
CA VAL A 225 2.67 -28.20 -6.51
C VAL A 225 4.02 -27.87 -5.88
N THR A 226 5.04 -28.63 -6.23
CA THR A 226 6.44 -28.41 -5.85
C THR A 226 7.27 -28.33 -7.13
N PRO A 227 8.15 -27.32 -7.28
CA PRO A 227 9.10 -27.28 -8.38
C PRO A 227 10.00 -28.52 -8.37
N PRO A 228 10.51 -28.98 -9.51
CA PRO A 228 11.42 -30.12 -9.62
C PRO A 228 12.75 -29.92 -8.91
#